data_794984de547fdb7609f42ada19a5b609
#
_entry.id   794984de547fdb7609f42ada19a5b609
#
_cell.length_a   1.000
_cell.length_b   1.000
_cell.length_c   1.000
_cell.angle_alpha   90.00
_cell.angle_beta   90.00
_cell.angle_gamma   90.00
#
_symmetry.space_group_name_H-M   'P 1'
#
loop_
_entity.id
_entity.type
_entity.pdbx_description
1 polymer ?
#
loop_
_entity_poly.entity_id
_entity_poly.type
_entity_poly.pdbx_seq_one_letter_code
_entity_poly.pdbx_strand_id
1 'polypeptide(L)'
;ITGFCCVNTNSYSQGVNTLYFLENAPMRHIINPAFQPVSNLYISLPIIGYTNINIGNNALTLQDLVFTDANGNTITALHPDAEGELWNKLPQLININTNLNLNLLSFGARVAKDKGYFHINVSEHIDANLGIPKYTFGPLLGQSLNDLNLNSLNLSASIYTEIALGYSHRINTNWTIGGKLK
;
A
#
# COMPACT_ATOMS: atom_id res chain seq x y z
N ILE A 1 -22.36 19.28 28.32
CA ILE A 1 -21.56 18.03 28.31
C ILE A 1 -21.51 17.57 26.88
N THR A 2 -20.46 17.92 26.15
CA THR A 2 -20.20 17.50 24.76
C THR A 2 -19.39 16.21 24.81
N GLY A 3 -20.04 15.09 24.46
CA GLY A 3 -19.39 13.79 24.31
C GLY A 3 -18.45 13.80 23.10
N PHE A 4 -17.16 13.63 23.35
CA PHE A 4 -16.14 13.44 22.32
C PHE A 4 -16.24 11.98 21.84
N CYS A 5 -16.78 11.78 20.64
CA CYS A 5 -16.86 10.48 20.01
C CYS A 5 -15.48 10.16 19.42
N CYS A 6 -14.70 9.33 20.12
CA CYS A 6 -13.45 8.80 19.57
C CYS A 6 -13.79 7.81 18.46
N VAL A 7 -13.70 8.24 17.22
CA VAL A 7 -13.70 7.34 16.06
C VAL A 7 -12.35 6.66 16.01
N ASN A 8 -12.29 5.38 16.35
CA ASN A 8 -11.11 4.55 16.10
C ASN A 8 -10.98 4.33 14.59
N THR A 9 -10.21 5.18 13.95
CA THR A 9 -9.76 4.93 12.58
C THR A 9 -8.53 4.03 12.66
N ASN A 10 -8.67 2.79 12.19
CA ASN A 10 -7.52 1.94 11.94
C ASN A 10 -6.69 2.59 10.84
N SER A 11 -5.61 3.27 11.22
CA SER A 11 -4.67 3.87 10.29
C SER A 11 -3.74 2.76 9.80
N TYR A 12 -3.96 2.30 8.59
CA TYR A 12 -3.02 1.40 7.92
C TYR A 12 -1.81 2.22 7.48
N SER A 13 -0.62 1.82 7.94
CA SER A 13 0.65 2.42 7.51
C SER A 13 0.84 2.17 6.02
N GLN A 14 0.72 3.21 5.22
CA GLN A 14 1.04 3.14 3.80
C GLN A 14 2.56 3.19 3.63
N GLY A 15 3.12 2.29 2.83
CA GLY A 15 4.56 2.05 2.67
C GLY A 15 5.41 3.22 2.12
N VAL A 16 4.81 4.38 1.91
CA VAL A 16 5.50 5.60 1.43
C VAL A 16 6.27 6.31 2.54
N ASN A 17 6.05 5.95 3.80
CA ASN A 17 6.60 6.66 4.96
C ASN A 17 8.12 6.63 5.04
N THR A 18 8.76 5.57 4.55
CA THR A 18 10.23 5.45 4.58
C THR A 18 10.90 6.53 3.74
N LEU A 19 10.34 6.88 2.59
CA LEU A 19 10.87 7.91 1.70
C LEU A 19 10.84 9.31 2.33
N TYR A 20 9.92 9.54 3.27
CA TYR A 20 9.83 10.80 4.01
C TYR A 20 11.10 11.09 4.81
N PHE A 21 11.70 10.05 5.40
CA PHE A 21 12.88 10.15 6.25
C PHE A 21 14.21 10.07 5.50
N LEU A 22 14.18 9.69 4.22
CA LEU A 22 15.39 9.58 3.40
C LEU A 22 15.72 10.93 2.75
N GLU A 23 16.40 11.81 3.46
CA GLU A 23 16.71 13.18 3.01
C GLU A 23 17.45 13.26 1.68
N ASN A 24 18.31 12.30 1.39
CA ASN A 24 19.09 12.22 0.16
C ASN A 24 18.36 11.56 -1.01
N ALA A 25 17.14 11.01 -0.79
CA ALA A 25 16.41 10.36 -1.86
C ALA A 25 15.88 11.39 -2.86
N PRO A 26 16.25 11.30 -4.15
CA PRO A 26 15.83 12.28 -5.14
C PRO A 26 14.32 12.29 -5.39
N MET A 27 13.62 11.23 -5.01
CA MET A 27 12.18 11.03 -5.26
C MET A 27 11.26 11.54 -4.15
N ARG A 28 11.77 12.20 -3.13
CA ARG A 28 10.95 12.76 -2.03
C ARG A 28 9.83 13.70 -2.52
N HIS A 29 10.04 14.37 -3.65
CA HIS A 29 9.01 15.21 -4.29
C HIS A 29 7.73 14.43 -4.67
N ILE A 30 7.79 13.10 -4.80
CA ILE A 30 6.61 12.25 -5.03
C ILE A 30 5.64 12.36 -3.85
N ILE A 31 6.17 12.40 -2.63
CA ILE A 31 5.38 12.53 -1.39
C ILE A 31 4.93 13.96 -1.19
N ASN A 32 5.88 14.90 -1.27
CA ASN A 32 5.61 16.32 -1.06
C ASN A 32 6.42 17.13 -2.06
N PRO A 33 5.77 17.85 -2.98
CA PRO A 33 6.46 18.62 -4.01
C PRO A 33 7.37 19.73 -3.45
N ALA A 34 7.21 20.13 -2.20
CA ALA A 34 8.10 21.08 -1.54
C ALA A 34 9.46 20.46 -1.12
N PHE A 35 9.58 19.14 -1.10
CA PHE A 35 10.85 18.48 -0.78
C PHE A 35 11.80 18.52 -1.97
N GLN A 36 12.74 19.46 -1.92
CA GLN A 36 13.77 19.56 -2.94
C GLN A 36 14.88 18.52 -2.67
N PRO A 37 15.23 17.69 -3.68
CA PRO A 37 16.40 16.82 -3.58
C PRO A 37 17.70 17.61 -3.43
N VAL A 38 18.71 16.96 -2.87
CA VAL A 38 20.07 17.53 -2.80
C VAL A 38 20.72 17.60 -4.18
N SER A 39 20.41 16.64 -5.04
CA SER A 39 20.95 16.58 -6.41
C SER A 39 20.43 17.72 -7.28
N ASN A 40 21.32 18.26 -8.13
CA ASN A 40 20.96 19.30 -9.09
C ASN A 40 20.16 18.76 -10.27
N LEU A 41 20.42 17.50 -10.61
CA LEU A 41 19.76 16.78 -11.69
C LEU A 41 19.57 15.33 -11.26
N TYR A 42 18.41 14.74 -11.57
CA TYR A 42 18.24 13.30 -11.52
C TYR A 42 17.36 12.82 -12.66
N ILE A 43 17.61 11.58 -13.06
CA ILE A 43 16.78 10.81 -13.98
C ILE A 43 16.54 9.46 -13.33
N SER A 44 15.31 9.04 -13.30
CA SER A 44 14.92 7.71 -12.81
C SER A 44 14.29 6.94 -13.93
N LEU A 45 14.73 5.70 -14.08
CA LEU A 45 14.21 4.73 -15.03
C LEU A 45 13.20 3.78 -14.36
N PRO A 46 12.40 3.04 -15.15
CA PRO A 46 11.44 2.08 -14.64
C PRO A 46 12.09 1.11 -13.64
N ILE A 47 11.34 0.77 -12.58
CA ILE A 47 11.71 -0.21 -11.54
C ILE A 47 12.84 0.26 -10.61
N ILE A 48 13.91 0.89 -11.14
CA ILE A 48 15.07 1.32 -10.35
C ILE A 48 14.74 2.53 -9.46
N GLY A 49 13.74 3.33 -9.85
CA GLY A 49 13.40 4.56 -9.15
C GLY A 49 12.57 4.34 -7.90
N TYR A 50 11.29 4.20 -8.08
CA TYR A 50 10.33 4.03 -6.99
C TYR A 50 9.30 2.98 -7.36
N THR A 51 9.22 1.97 -6.53
CA THR A 51 8.17 0.95 -6.60
C THR A 51 7.57 0.82 -5.21
N ASN A 52 6.26 0.92 -5.12
CA ASN A 52 5.52 0.70 -3.88
C ASN A 52 4.46 -0.37 -4.12
N ILE A 53 4.49 -1.39 -3.28
CA ILE A 53 3.55 -2.50 -3.30
C ILE A 53 2.90 -2.57 -1.93
N ASN A 54 1.58 -2.43 -1.90
CA ASN A 54 0.78 -2.61 -0.69
C ASN A 54 -0.19 -3.77 -0.92
N ILE A 55 -0.18 -4.71 0.00
CA ILE A 55 -1.14 -5.81 0.01
C ILE A 55 -1.81 -5.78 1.38
N GLY A 56 -3.12 -5.67 1.36
CA GLY A 56 -3.96 -5.69 2.56
C GLY A 56 -5.03 -6.77 2.47
N ASN A 57 -5.46 -7.26 3.61
CA ASN A 57 -6.62 -8.12 3.70
C ASN A 57 -7.41 -7.81 4.98
N ASN A 58 -8.68 -8.22 5.02
CA ASN A 58 -9.56 -8.06 6.18
C ASN A 58 -9.73 -9.35 6.99
N ALA A 59 -9.05 -10.43 6.60
CA ALA A 59 -9.36 -11.77 7.11
C ALA A 59 -8.39 -12.21 8.20
N LEU A 60 -7.08 -12.13 7.93
CA LEU A 60 -6.06 -12.77 8.75
C LEU A 60 -4.86 -11.85 8.95
N THR A 61 -4.35 -11.87 10.17
CA THR A 61 -3.02 -11.36 10.51
C THR A 61 -2.00 -12.51 10.47
N LEU A 62 -0.71 -12.19 10.49
CA LEU A 62 0.32 -13.23 10.59
C LEU A 62 0.19 -14.08 11.87
N GLN A 63 -0.33 -13.49 12.94
CA GLN A 63 -0.57 -14.20 14.21
C GLN A 63 -1.69 -15.23 14.09
N ASP A 64 -2.67 -15.00 13.20
CA ASP A 64 -3.77 -15.93 12.95
C ASP A 64 -3.37 -17.15 12.14
N LEU A 65 -2.16 -17.18 11.60
CA LEU A 65 -1.62 -18.32 10.87
C LEU A 65 -0.87 -19.31 11.77
N VAL A 66 -0.75 -18.99 13.06
CA VAL A 66 -0.01 -19.81 14.04
C VAL A 66 -0.93 -20.10 15.21
N PHE A 67 -1.07 -21.35 15.58
CA PHE A 67 -1.88 -21.85 16.68
C PHE A 67 -1.03 -22.67 17.65
N THR A 68 -1.58 -22.94 18.82
CA THR A 68 -0.98 -23.84 19.80
C THR A 68 -1.90 -25.04 19.97
N ASP A 69 -1.39 -26.25 19.74
CA ASP A 69 -2.14 -27.48 19.96
C ASP A 69 -2.39 -27.77 21.45
N ALA A 70 -3.17 -28.80 21.73
CA ALA A 70 -3.47 -29.23 23.11
C ALA A 70 -2.23 -29.68 23.89
N ASN A 71 -1.12 -29.98 23.23
CA ASN A 71 0.14 -30.42 23.83
C ASN A 71 1.13 -29.26 24.01
N GLY A 72 0.76 -28.02 23.62
CA GLY A 72 1.60 -26.85 23.73
C GLY A 72 2.55 -26.65 22.54
N ASN A 73 2.42 -27.41 21.44
CA ASN A 73 3.25 -27.26 20.24
C ASN A 73 2.68 -26.17 19.33
N THR A 74 3.56 -25.44 18.67
CA THR A 74 3.17 -24.46 17.66
C THR A 74 2.84 -25.17 16.34
N ILE A 75 1.62 -25.00 15.86
CA ILE A 75 1.11 -25.55 14.61
C ILE A 75 0.70 -24.43 13.65
N THR A 76 0.66 -24.72 12.37
CA THR A 76 0.20 -23.74 11.35
C THR A 76 -1.30 -23.83 11.15
N ALA A 77 -1.88 -22.79 10.57
CA ALA A 77 -3.31 -22.70 10.25
C ALA A 77 -3.83 -23.83 9.33
N LEU A 78 -2.95 -24.50 8.58
CA LEU A 78 -3.29 -25.61 7.71
C LEU A 78 -3.13 -27.00 8.39
N HIS A 79 -2.79 -27.03 9.68
CA HIS A 79 -2.73 -28.26 10.43
C HIS A 79 -4.16 -28.74 10.75
N PRO A 80 -4.47 -30.04 10.67
CA PRO A 80 -5.82 -30.56 10.91
C PRO A 80 -6.43 -30.11 12.26
N ASP A 81 -5.62 -30.00 13.31
CA ASP A 81 -6.09 -29.57 14.63
C ASP A 81 -6.43 -28.06 14.70
N ALA A 82 -6.00 -27.27 13.72
CA ALA A 82 -6.26 -25.82 13.64
C ALA A 82 -7.39 -25.44 12.67
N GLU A 83 -7.87 -26.37 11.84
CA GLU A 83 -8.86 -26.09 10.78
C GLU A 83 -10.13 -25.41 11.30
N GLY A 84 -10.69 -25.91 12.40
CA GLY A 84 -11.90 -25.36 13.01
C GLY A 84 -11.72 -23.96 13.57
N GLU A 85 -10.56 -23.66 14.15
CA GLU A 85 -10.25 -22.33 14.68
C GLU A 85 -10.09 -21.30 13.55
N LEU A 86 -9.35 -21.66 12.52
CA LEU A 86 -9.18 -20.79 11.35
C LEU A 86 -10.54 -20.52 10.66
N TRP A 87 -11.35 -21.55 10.49
CA TRP A 87 -12.69 -21.40 9.94
C TRP A 87 -13.52 -20.36 10.71
N ASN A 88 -13.51 -20.41 12.02
CA ASN A 88 -14.30 -19.51 12.85
C ASN A 88 -13.81 -18.05 12.80
N LYS A 89 -12.52 -17.83 12.57
CA LYS A 89 -11.93 -16.49 12.43
C LYS A 89 -12.20 -15.84 11.09
N LEU A 90 -12.39 -16.61 10.02
CA LEU A 90 -12.59 -16.06 8.69
C LEU A 90 -13.91 -15.28 8.59
N PRO A 91 -13.90 -14.04 8.04
CA PRO A 91 -15.12 -13.30 7.72
C PRO A 91 -15.88 -13.96 6.56
N GLN A 92 -17.16 -13.66 6.41
CA GLN A 92 -18.00 -14.20 5.33
C GLN A 92 -17.46 -13.85 3.94
N LEU A 93 -16.83 -12.66 3.79
CA LEU A 93 -16.17 -12.20 2.59
C LEU A 93 -14.74 -11.77 2.93
N ILE A 94 -13.79 -12.45 2.32
CA ILE A 94 -12.37 -12.14 2.42
C ILE A 94 -12.01 -11.18 1.32
N ASN A 95 -11.61 -9.96 1.68
CA ASN A 95 -11.17 -8.95 0.74
C ASN A 95 -9.65 -8.86 0.76
N ILE A 96 -9.05 -9.01 -0.42
CA ILE A 96 -7.63 -8.80 -0.65
C ILE A 96 -7.48 -7.58 -1.53
N ASN A 97 -6.82 -6.55 -1.02
CA ASN A 97 -6.55 -5.32 -1.74
C ASN A 97 -5.07 -5.27 -2.09
N THR A 98 -4.77 -5.01 -3.35
CA THR A 98 -3.40 -4.82 -3.82
C THR A 98 -3.32 -3.46 -4.49
N ASN A 99 -2.34 -2.67 -4.07
CA ASN A 99 -2.01 -1.40 -4.70
C ASN A 99 -0.54 -1.43 -5.10
N LEU A 100 -0.29 -1.28 -6.39
CA LEU A 100 1.04 -1.25 -6.98
C LEU A 100 1.25 0.10 -7.66
N ASN A 101 2.27 0.82 -7.22
CA ASN A 101 2.69 2.08 -7.83
C ASN A 101 4.10 1.90 -8.39
N LEU A 102 4.22 2.03 -9.71
CA LEU A 102 5.47 1.92 -10.44
C LEU A 102 5.87 3.28 -10.99
N ASN A 103 7.05 3.76 -10.65
CA ASN A 103 7.61 4.89 -11.36
C ASN A 103 8.21 4.41 -12.69
N LEU A 104 7.64 4.88 -13.80
CA LEU A 104 8.11 4.55 -15.14
C LEU A 104 9.25 5.47 -15.57
N LEU A 105 9.11 6.77 -15.31
CA LEU A 105 10.11 7.77 -15.64
C LEU A 105 9.98 8.95 -14.68
N SER A 106 11.09 9.41 -14.15
CA SER A 106 11.15 10.68 -13.45
C SER A 106 12.36 11.47 -13.90
N PHE A 107 12.16 12.75 -14.02
CA PHE A 107 13.20 13.72 -14.29
C PHE A 107 13.04 14.88 -13.30
N GLY A 108 14.14 15.37 -12.78
CA GLY A 108 14.10 16.56 -11.95
C GLY A 108 15.36 17.38 -12.11
N ALA A 109 15.22 18.68 -12.12
CA ALA A 109 16.32 19.62 -12.31
C ALA A 109 16.17 20.85 -11.42
N ARG A 110 17.31 21.29 -10.88
CA ARG A 110 17.42 22.53 -10.14
C ARG A 110 17.46 23.70 -11.11
N VAL A 111 16.66 24.71 -10.82
CA VAL A 111 16.47 25.89 -11.65
C VAL A 111 16.46 27.17 -10.79
N ALA A 112 16.30 28.33 -11.40
CA ALA A 112 16.14 29.61 -10.71
C ALA A 112 17.26 29.88 -9.69
N LYS A 113 18.52 29.84 -10.12
CA LYS A 113 19.71 30.11 -9.30
C LYS A 113 19.71 29.30 -7.99
N ASP A 114 19.45 27.99 -8.13
CA ASP A 114 19.43 27.01 -7.04
C ASP A 114 18.28 27.12 -6.03
N LYS A 115 17.33 28.01 -6.23
CA LYS A 115 16.16 28.16 -5.36
C LYS A 115 14.97 27.35 -5.82
N GLY A 116 14.85 27.12 -7.13
CA GLY A 116 13.75 26.37 -7.74
C GLY A 116 14.13 24.93 -8.03
N TYR A 117 13.14 24.04 -7.99
CA TYR A 117 13.28 22.66 -8.45
C TYR A 117 12.06 22.27 -9.28
N PHE A 118 12.31 21.87 -10.51
CA PHE A 118 11.31 21.40 -11.43
C PHE A 118 11.39 19.87 -11.55
N HIS A 119 10.25 19.20 -11.64
CA HIS A 119 10.21 17.76 -11.85
C HIS A 119 9.04 17.32 -12.71
N ILE A 120 9.28 16.26 -13.47
CA ILE A 120 8.29 15.51 -14.22
C ILE A 120 8.31 14.08 -13.70
N ASN A 121 7.15 13.49 -13.54
CA ASN A 121 7.00 12.11 -13.12
C ASN A 121 5.94 11.41 -13.95
N VAL A 122 6.24 10.21 -14.42
CA VAL A 122 5.30 9.31 -15.08
C VAL A 122 5.25 8.04 -14.25
N SER A 123 4.07 7.72 -13.74
CA SER A 123 3.85 6.57 -12.87
C SER A 123 2.66 5.75 -13.35
N GLU A 124 2.76 4.45 -13.18
CA GLU A 124 1.65 3.51 -13.37
C GLU A 124 1.09 3.12 -12.02
N HIS A 125 -0.22 3.18 -11.90
CA HIS A 125 -0.97 2.79 -10.71
C HIS A 125 -1.86 1.61 -11.06
N ILE A 126 -1.71 0.54 -10.30
CA ILE A 126 -2.52 -0.67 -10.45
C ILE A 126 -3.16 -0.95 -9.10
N ASP A 127 -4.47 -0.83 -9.06
CA ASP A 127 -5.30 -1.15 -7.90
C ASP A 127 -6.12 -2.39 -8.21
N ALA A 128 -6.04 -3.41 -7.39
CA ALA A 128 -6.84 -4.61 -7.52
C ALA A 128 -7.51 -4.96 -6.19
N ASN A 129 -8.76 -5.36 -6.27
CA ASN A 129 -9.53 -5.84 -5.13
C ASN A 129 -10.16 -7.17 -5.49
N LEU A 130 -9.87 -8.20 -4.70
CA LEU A 130 -10.40 -9.53 -4.84
C LEU A 130 -11.23 -9.85 -3.59
N GLY A 131 -12.53 -10.05 -3.77
CA GLY A 131 -13.45 -10.53 -2.74
C GLY A 131 -13.71 -12.02 -2.91
N ILE A 132 -13.33 -12.83 -1.92
CA ILE A 132 -13.47 -14.29 -1.93
C ILE A 132 -14.44 -14.69 -0.83
N PRO A 133 -15.55 -15.36 -1.15
CA PRO A 133 -16.44 -15.92 -0.13
C PRO A 133 -15.71 -16.92 0.76
N LYS A 134 -15.96 -16.88 2.06
CA LYS A 134 -15.39 -17.81 3.05
C LYS A 134 -15.55 -19.27 2.64
N TYR A 135 -16.72 -19.63 2.10
CA TYR A 135 -17.04 -20.99 1.70
C TYR A 135 -16.16 -21.55 0.57
N THR A 136 -15.43 -20.68 -0.16
CA THR A 136 -14.42 -21.12 -1.14
C THR A 136 -13.30 -21.92 -0.47
N PHE A 137 -12.97 -21.59 0.77
CA PHE A 137 -11.93 -22.25 1.57
C PHE A 137 -12.48 -23.46 2.37
N GLY A 138 -13.78 -23.67 2.35
CA GLY A 138 -14.42 -24.75 3.12
C GLY A 138 -13.77 -26.13 2.93
N PRO A 139 -13.60 -26.60 1.68
CA PRO A 139 -13.00 -27.92 1.43
C PRO A 139 -11.56 -28.05 1.93
N LEU A 140 -10.78 -26.94 1.95
CA LEU A 140 -9.42 -26.91 2.47
C LEU A 140 -9.37 -26.92 4.00
N LEU A 141 -10.47 -26.56 4.65
CA LEU A 141 -10.62 -26.43 6.10
C LEU A 141 -11.62 -27.44 6.68
N GLY A 142 -11.71 -28.63 6.06
CA GLY A 142 -12.51 -29.74 6.57
C GLY A 142 -14.03 -29.56 6.47
N GLN A 143 -14.52 -28.54 5.74
CA GLN A 143 -15.95 -28.31 5.56
C GLN A 143 -16.52 -29.07 4.34
N SER A 144 -17.83 -29.27 4.35
CA SER A 144 -18.50 -29.99 3.25
C SER A 144 -18.47 -29.21 1.94
N LEU A 145 -18.24 -29.90 0.81
CA LEU A 145 -18.33 -29.33 -0.54
C LEU A 145 -19.73 -28.81 -0.91
N ASN A 146 -20.79 -29.30 -0.22
CA ASN A 146 -22.16 -28.89 -0.51
C ASN A 146 -22.44 -27.42 -0.15
N ASP A 147 -21.58 -26.79 0.63
CA ASP A 147 -21.69 -25.40 1.06
C ASP A 147 -20.93 -24.42 0.16
N LEU A 148 -20.34 -24.90 -0.94
CA LEU A 148 -19.56 -24.06 -1.86
C LEU A 148 -20.50 -23.04 -2.52
N ASN A 149 -20.36 -21.78 -2.13
CA ASN A 149 -21.11 -20.66 -2.68
C ASN A 149 -20.16 -19.56 -3.17
N LEU A 150 -20.13 -19.38 -4.47
CA LEU A 150 -19.26 -18.40 -5.15
C LEU A 150 -20.00 -17.12 -5.54
N ASN A 151 -21.26 -16.95 -5.17
CA ASN A 151 -22.10 -15.83 -5.60
C ASN A 151 -21.54 -14.45 -5.22
N SER A 152 -20.70 -14.39 -4.19
CA SER A 152 -20.06 -13.14 -3.74
C SER A 152 -18.60 -13.01 -4.19
N LEU A 153 -18.13 -13.89 -5.07
CA LEU A 153 -16.81 -13.73 -5.69
C LEU A 153 -16.81 -12.47 -6.55
N ASN A 154 -15.94 -11.55 -6.24
CA ASN A 154 -15.80 -10.34 -7.04
C ASN A 154 -14.32 -10.03 -7.27
N LEU A 155 -14.04 -9.47 -8.43
CA LEU A 155 -12.73 -8.95 -8.80
C LEU A 155 -12.94 -7.60 -9.44
N SER A 156 -12.32 -6.58 -8.90
CA SER A 156 -12.19 -5.28 -9.54
C SER A 156 -10.72 -4.92 -9.69
N ALA A 157 -10.36 -4.37 -10.84
CA ALA A 157 -9.02 -3.88 -11.10
C ALA A 157 -9.12 -2.55 -11.84
N SER A 158 -8.21 -1.65 -11.49
CA SER A 158 -8.06 -0.34 -12.12
C SER A 158 -6.59 -0.15 -12.44
N ILE A 159 -6.31 0.27 -13.66
CA ILE A 159 -4.96 0.58 -14.14
C ILE A 159 -5.03 1.96 -14.78
N TYR A 160 -4.15 2.86 -14.31
CA TYR A 160 -4.06 4.19 -14.90
C TYR A 160 -2.63 4.73 -14.83
N THR A 161 -2.28 5.51 -15.84
CA THR A 161 -1.00 6.22 -15.90
C THR A 161 -1.19 7.64 -15.39
N GLU A 162 -0.39 8.05 -14.41
CA GLU A 162 -0.31 9.42 -13.92
C GLU A 162 0.90 10.12 -14.52
N ILE A 163 0.68 11.27 -15.16
CA ILE A 163 1.73 12.20 -15.57
C ILE A 163 1.65 13.42 -14.65
N ALA A 164 2.72 13.68 -13.91
CA ALA A 164 2.77 14.78 -12.97
C ALA A 164 3.89 15.76 -13.32
N LEU A 165 3.55 17.04 -13.28
CA LEU A 165 4.47 18.17 -13.41
C LEU A 165 4.51 18.92 -12.10
N GLY A 166 5.68 19.11 -11.54
CA GLY A 166 5.81 19.82 -10.28
C GLY A 166 6.92 20.87 -10.27
N TYR A 167 6.72 21.84 -9.43
CA TYR A 167 7.69 22.89 -9.17
C TYR A 167 7.70 23.23 -7.68
N SER A 168 8.89 23.45 -7.15
CA SER A 168 9.06 23.98 -5.80
C SER A 168 10.03 25.15 -5.79
N HIS A 169 9.84 26.06 -4.86
CA HIS A 169 10.69 27.23 -4.70
C HIS A 169 11.07 27.43 -3.23
N ARG A 170 12.36 27.52 -2.98
CA ARG A 170 12.91 27.85 -1.65
C ARG A 170 12.87 29.35 -1.45
N ILE A 171 12.04 29.80 -0.51
CA ILE A 171 11.90 31.20 -0.15
C ILE A 171 13.11 31.63 0.70
N ASN A 172 13.43 30.83 1.71
CA ASN A 172 14.58 31.03 2.60
C ASN A 172 15.09 29.67 3.13
N THR A 173 16.00 29.67 4.09
CA THR A 173 16.56 28.45 4.67
C THR A 173 15.55 27.53 5.32
N ASN A 174 14.41 28.08 5.81
CA ASN A 174 13.42 27.34 6.59
C ASN A 174 12.12 27.07 5.80
N TRP A 175 11.88 27.79 4.70
CA TRP A 175 10.63 27.73 3.97
C TRP A 175 10.83 27.37 2.51
N THR A 176 10.18 26.31 2.09
CA THR A 176 10.06 25.91 0.69
C THR A 176 8.58 25.66 0.39
N ILE A 177 8.09 26.22 -0.68
CA ILE A 177 6.74 26.00 -1.20
C ILE A 177 6.84 25.15 -2.46
N GLY A 178 5.85 24.28 -2.71
CA GLY A 178 5.81 23.44 -3.89
C GLY A 178 4.40 23.06 -4.26
N GLY A 179 4.20 22.87 -5.56
CA GLY A 179 2.94 22.41 -6.13
C GLY A 179 3.17 21.38 -7.21
N LYS A 180 2.17 20.54 -7.44
CA LYS A 180 2.18 19.49 -8.45
C LYS A 180 0.83 19.42 -9.15
N LEU A 181 0.85 19.38 -10.47
CA LEU A 181 -0.30 19.09 -11.33
C LEU A 181 -0.21 17.64 -11.77
N LYS A 182 -1.35 16.98 -11.81
CA LYS A 182 -1.49 15.59 -12.22
C LYS A 182 -2.52 15.48 -13.34
#